data_7782f112b53e6836444d1d781325fb8f
#
_entry.id   7782f112b53e6836444d1d781325fb8f
#
_cell.length_a   1.000
_cell.length_b   1.000
_cell.length_c   1.000
_cell.angle_alpha   90.00
_cell.angle_beta   90.00
_cell.angle_gamma   90.00
#
_symmetry.space_group_name_H-M   'P 1'
#
loop_
_entity.id
_entity.type
_entity.pdbx_description
1 polymer ?
#
loop_
_entity_poly.entity_id
_entity_poly.type
_entity_poly.pdbx_seq_one_letter_code
_entity_poly.pdbx_strand_id
1 'polypeptide(L)'
;MSSQPKILAFAGSTREASYNKKLVKIAAEGAKAAGAEVTYVDLRDLPMPLYDEDLEAKEGIPENVHKFKELMKANQGLLIACPEYNSSITPVLKNAIDWASRPEPGEPGLACFTGKVAALMSASPGGLGGLRGLIHVRSILSSINVLVLPAQKTIPSAFQAFDNDGRLKDATQQAAVEPLGSKLATVVAKLGD
;
A
#
# COMPACT_ATOMS: atom_id res chain seq x y z
N MET A 1 7.85 -10.91 -24.87
CA MET A 1 7.22 -9.61 -24.54
C MET A 1 7.01 -9.61 -23.03
N SER A 2 7.61 -8.67 -22.30
CA SER A 2 7.37 -8.57 -20.85
C SER A 2 5.87 -8.37 -20.60
N SER A 3 5.33 -9.06 -19.61
CA SER A 3 3.93 -8.87 -19.22
C SER A 3 3.75 -7.46 -18.64
N GLN A 4 2.61 -6.82 -18.94
CA GLN A 4 2.30 -5.51 -18.37
C GLN A 4 2.34 -5.58 -16.84
N PRO A 5 3.10 -4.71 -16.15
CA PRO A 5 3.15 -4.69 -14.68
C PRO A 5 1.78 -4.41 -14.07
N LYS A 6 1.37 -5.22 -13.10
CA LYS A 6 0.12 -5.02 -12.35
C LYS A 6 0.45 -4.54 -10.94
N ILE A 7 -0.19 -3.45 -10.53
CA ILE A 7 0.09 -2.78 -9.27
C ILE A 7 -1.21 -2.56 -8.49
N LEU A 8 -1.23 -3.04 -7.25
CA LEU A 8 -2.28 -2.72 -6.28
C LEU A 8 -1.91 -1.47 -5.50
N ALA A 9 -2.77 -0.46 -5.52
CA ALA A 9 -2.59 0.81 -4.82
C ALA A 9 -3.64 0.96 -3.71
N PHE A 10 -3.22 1.23 -2.48
CA PHE A 10 -4.11 1.46 -1.35
C PHE A 10 -3.48 2.31 -0.25
N ALA A 11 -4.33 2.82 0.63
CA ALA A 11 -3.89 3.52 1.84
C ALA A 11 -4.33 2.77 3.09
N GLY A 12 -3.49 2.74 4.11
CA GLY A 12 -3.79 2.18 5.43
C GLY A 12 -4.77 3.05 6.23
N SER A 13 -5.89 3.47 5.63
CA SER A 13 -6.85 4.38 6.23
C SER A 13 -8.27 4.10 5.74
N THR A 14 -9.21 4.04 6.67
CA THR A 14 -10.65 3.98 6.36
C THR A 14 -11.32 5.36 6.35
N ARG A 15 -10.60 6.44 6.73
CA ARG A 15 -11.13 7.80 6.75
C ARG A 15 -11.46 8.26 5.31
N GLU A 16 -12.64 8.83 5.07
CA GLU A 16 -13.09 9.27 3.74
C GLU A 16 -12.14 10.32 3.15
N ALA A 17 -11.92 11.42 3.87
CA ALA A 17 -11.03 12.50 3.45
C ALA A 17 -9.57 12.25 3.86
N SER A 18 -9.05 11.01 3.69
CA SER A 18 -7.69 10.67 4.07
C SER A 18 -6.66 11.30 3.12
N TYR A 19 -5.68 11.99 3.67
CA TYR A 19 -4.53 12.52 2.92
C TYR A 19 -3.72 11.40 2.26
N ASN A 20 -3.63 10.24 2.88
CA ASN A 20 -2.92 9.10 2.34
C ASN A 20 -3.65 8.46 1.15
N LYS A 21 -5.01 8.49 1.12
CA LYS A 21 -5.77 8.11 -0.07
C LYS A 21 -5.51 9.06 -1.25
N LYS A 22 -5.39 10.37 -1.01
CA LYS A 22 -4.98 11.33 -2.03
C LYS A 22 -3.56 11.07 -2.51
N LEU A 23 -2.64 10.87 -1.58
CA LEU A 23 -1.22 10.67 -1.87
C LEU A 23 -0.96 9.43 -2.74
N VAL A 24 -1.56 8.28 -2.41
CA VAL A 24 -1.36 7.05 -3.19
C VAL A 24 -1.91 7.16 -4.61
N LYS A 25 -2.98 7.92 -4.83
CA LYS A 25 -3.53 8.17 -6.15
C LYS A 25 -2.57 8.96 -7.04
N ILE A 26 -1.83 9.92 -6.48
CA ILE A 26 -0.79 10.66 -7.21
C ILE A 26 0.31 9.69 -7.69
N ALA A 27 0.82 8.83 -6.83
CA ALA A 27 1.81 7.84 -7.21
C ALA A 27 1.24 6.81 -8.22
N ALA A 28 -0.03 6.46 -8.12
CA ALA A 28 -0.72 5.57 -9.05
C ALA A 28 -0.75 6.15 -10.48
N GLU A 29 -0.96 7.46 -10.63
CA GLU A 29 -0.87 8.10 -11.95
C GLU A 29 0.55 8.00 -12.53
N GLY A 30 1.59 8.14 -11.72
CA GLY A 30 2.98 7.91 -12.15
C GLY A 30 3.22 6.46 -12.62
N ALA A 31 2.62 5.47 -11.97
CA ALA A 31 2.72 4.08 -12.39
C ALA A 31 1.97 3.82 -13.72
N LYS A 32 0.77 4.38 -13.88
CA LYS A 32 0.01 4.30 -15.14
C LYS A 32 0.76 4.95 -16.29
N ALA A 33 1.34 6.14 -16.07
CA ALA A 33 2.15 6.83 -17.08
C ALA A 33 3.38 6.02 -17.51
N ALA A 34 3.89 5.13 -16.65
CA ALA A 34 4.96 4.18 -16.95
C ALA A 34 4.47 2.85 -17.57
N GLY A 35 3.19 2.75 -17.94
CA GLY A 35 2.62 1.60 -18.63
C GLY A 35 2.08 0.50 -17.71
N ALA A 36 2.00 0.69 -16.40
CA ALA A 36 1.42 -0.29 -15.49
C ALA A 36 -0.12 -0.28 -15.52
N GLU A 37 -0.72 -1.45 -15.35
CA GLU A 37 -2.11 -1.61 -14.94
C GLU A 37 -2.18 -1.36 -13.42
N VAL A 38 -3.00 -0.40 -12.98
CA VAL A 38 -3.11 -0.06 -11.55
C VAL A 38 -4.53 -0.27 -11.08
N THR A 39 -4.68 -1.15 -10.09
CA THR A 39 -5.91 -1.37 -9.34
C THR A 39 -5.85 -0.58 -8.04
N TYR A 40 -6.80 0.35 -7.84
CA TYR A 40 -6.95 1.05 -6.56
C TYR A 40 -8.03 0.35 -5.73
N VAL A 41 -7.74 0.12 -4.45
CA VAL A 41 -8.73 -0.38 -3.47
C VAL A 41 -8.77 0.54 -2.25
N ASP A 42 -9.98 0.83 -1.77
CA ASP A 42 -10.19 1.50 -0.49
C ASP A 42 -10.47 0.45 0.59
N LEU A 43 -9.64 0.37 1.63
CA LEU A 43 -9.85 -0.56 2.74
C LEU A 43 -11.15 -0.29 3.52
N ARG A 44 -11.77 0.88 3.33
CA ARG A 44 -13.10 1.18 3.87
C ARG A 44 -14.18 0.30 3.25
N ASP A 45 -14.02 -0.05 1.97
CA ASP A 45 -14.99 -0.84 1.22
C ASP A 45 -14.85 -2.35 1.49
N LEU A 46 -13.77 -2.72 2.19
CA LEU A 46 -13.45 -4.07 2.61
C LEU A 46 -13.31 -4.16 4.15
N PRO A 47 -14.37 -3.93 4.91
CA PRO A 47 -14.30 -4.04 6.37
C PRO A 47 -13.91 -5.47 6.77
N MET A 48 -12.84 -5.58 7.57
CA MET A 48 -12.31 -6.83 8.09
C MET A 48 -12.42 -6.81 9.62
N PRO A 49 -12.85 -7.91 10.26
CA PRO A 49 -12.79 -7.99 11.71
C PRO A 49 -11.34 -7.85 12.18
N LEU A 50 -11.13 -7.47 13.44
CA LEU A 50 -9.79 -7.55 14.01
C LEU A 50 -9.33 -9.00 13.95
N TYR A 51 -8.08 -9.22 13.51
CA TYR A 51 -7.53 -10.57 13.40
C TYR A 51 -7.54 -11.24 14.78
N ASP A 52 -8.09 -12.43 14.81
CA ASP A 52 -8.22 -13.28 15.96
C ASP A 52 -8.07 -14.73 15.49
N GLU A 53 -7.13 -15.46 16.06
CA GLU A 53 -6.83 -16.85 15.69
C GLU A 53 -7.98 -17.81 16.02
N ASP A 54 -8.72 -17.55 17.10
CA ASP A 54 -9.91 -18.36 17.46
C ASP A 54 -11.05 -18.12 16.47
N LEU A 55 -11.21 -16.87 16.01
CA LEU A 55 -12.18 -16.52 14.97
C LEU A 55 -11.83 -17.23 13.66
N GLU A 56 -10.56 -17.16 13.24
CA GLU A 56 -10.07 -17.84 12.03
C GLU A 56 -10.30 -19.36 12.11
N ALA A 57 -9.97 -19.97 13.24
CA ALA A 57 -10.15 -21.41 13.43
C ALA A 57 -11.62 -21.85 13.38
N LYS A 58 -12.53 -21.02 13.88
CA LYS A 58 -13.97 -21.32 13.95
C LYS A 58 -14.71 -21.00 12.66
N GLU A 59 -14.42 -19.87 12.02
CA GLU A 59 -15.22 -19.32 10.92
C GLU A 59 -14.47 -19.27 9.59
N GLY A 60 -13.15 -19.54 9.61
CA GLY A 60 -12.28 -19.43 8.44
C GLY A 60 -11.93 -17.99 8.10
N ILE A 61 -11.44 -17.78 6.89
CA ILE A 61 -11.06 -16.47 6.37
C ILE A 61 -12.33 -15.67 5.99
N PRO A 62 -12.53 -14.45 6.52
CA PRO A 62 -13.70 -13.63 6.17
C PRO A 62 -13.75 -13.26 4.68
N GLU A 63 -14.95 -13.09 4.12
CA GLU A 63 -15.17 -12.80 2.70
C GLU A 63 -14.38 -11.58 2.18
N ASN A 64 -14.35 -10.48 2.93
CA ASN A 64 -13.61 -9.29 2.52
C ASN A 64 -12.09 -9.47 2.60
N VAL A 65 -11.61 -10.36 3.45
CA VAL A 65 -10.20 -10.77 3.48
C VAL A 65 -9.87 -11.58 2.23
N HIS A 66 -10.73 -12.53 1.83
CA HIS A 66 -10.58 -13.25 0.56
C HIS A 66 -10.48 -12.29 -0.63
N LYS A 67 -11.40 -11.33 -0.73
CA LYS A 67 -11.38 -10.29 -1.79
C LYS A 67 -10.05 -9.53 -1.79
N PHE A 68 -9.57 -9.12 -0.63
CA PHE A 68 -8.29 -8.39 -0.51
C PHE A 68 -7.11 -9.28 -0.90
N LYS A 69 -7.08 -10.54 -0.47
CA LYS A 69 -6.05 -11.52 -0.84
C LYS A 69 -6.01 -11.75 -2.36
N GLU A 70 -7.16 -11.89 -3.02
CA GLU A 70 -7.23 -12.02 -4.48
C GLU A 70 -6.64 -10.80 -5.19
N LEU A 71 -6.96 -9.59 -4.73
CA LEU A 71 -6.33 -8.37 -5.24
C LEU A 71 -4.81 -8.37 -5.01
N MET A 72 -4.36 -8.79 -3.84
CA MET A 72 -2.93 -8.91 -3.55
C MET A 72 -2.25 -9.92 -4.48
N LYS A 73 -2.83 -11.11 -4.68
CA LYS A 73 -2.28 -12.17 -5.54
C LYS A 73 -2.23 -11.77 -7.01
N ALA A 74 -3.24 -11.07 -7.51
CA ALA A 74 -3.34 -10.63 -8.89
C ALA A 74 -2.31 -9.56 -9.30
N ASN A 75 -1.65 -8.91 -8.35
CA ASN A 75 -0.75 -7.78 -8.58
C ASN A 75 0.67 -8.09 -8.08
N GLN A 76 1.70 -7.75 -8.86
CA GLN A 76 3.11 -7.96 -8.52
C GLN A 76 3.68 -6.78 -7.71
N GLY A 77 3.15 -5.59 -7.92
CA GLY A 77 3.57 -4.37 -7.23
C GLY A 77 2.56 -3.87 -6.22
N LEU A 78 3.05 -3.26 -5.13
CA LEU A 78 2.24 -2.66 -4.08
C LEU A 78 2.61 -1.18 -3.91
N LEU A 79 1.68 -0.27 -4.18
CA LEU A 79 1.78 1.15 -3.80
C LEU A 79 1.01 1.35 -2.50
N ILE A 80 1.73 1.66 -1.42
CA ILE A 80 1.13 1.74 -0.09
C ILE A 80 1.36 3.12 0.53
N ALA A 81 0.28 3.86 0.77
CA ALA A 81 0.34 5.06 1.60
C ALA A 81 -0.01 4.71 3.06
N CYS A 82 0.93 4.97 3.96
CA CYS A 82 0.92 4.50 5.34
C CYS A 82 0.71 5.66 6.31
N PRO A 83 -0.51 5.93 6.81
CA PRO A 83 -0.70 6.90 7.88
C PRO A 83 0.08 6.50 9.13
N GLU A 84 0.46 7.49 9.93
CA GLU A 84 1.16 7.28 11.18
C GLU A 84 0.24 7.57 12.38
N TYR A 85 0.06 6.60 13.28
CA TYR A 85 -0.59 6.75 14.57
C TYR A 85 0.41 6.42 15.68
N ASN A 86 0.65 7.39 16.58
CA ASN A 86 1.55 7.19 17.72
C ASN A 86 2.92 6.61 17.33
N SER A 87 3.54 7.19 16.29
CA SER A 87 4.86 6.78 15.76
C SER A 87 4.91 5.39 15.12
N SER A 88 3.76 4.78 14.80
CA SER A 88 3.68 3.46 14.16
C SER A 88 2.64 3.45 13.04
N ILE A 89 2.42 2.29 12.43
CA ILE A 89 1.39 2.09 11.41
C ILE A 89 0.00 2.12 12.04
N THR A 90 -1.02 2.31 11.21
CA THR A 90 -2.42 2.27 11.67
C THR A 90 -2.88 0.84 11.98
N PRO A 91 -3.83 0.66 12.91
CA PRO A 91 -4.42 -0.65 13.17
C PRO A 91 -5.03 -1.28 11.91
N VAL A 92 -5.71 -0.50 11.06
CA VAL A 92 -6.33 -1.02 9.84
C VAL A 92 -5.29 -1.55 8.85
N LEU A 93 -4.13 -0.89 8.71
CA LEU A 93 -3.06 -1.39 7.85
C LEU A 93 -2.44 -2.66 8.41
N LYS A 94 -2.16 -2.69 9.73
CA LYS A 94 -1.61 -3.88 10.37
C LYS A 94 -2.58 -5.06 10.26
N ASN A 95 -3.86 -4.83 10.53
CA ASN A 95 -4.90 -5.85 10.43
C ASN A 95 -5.03 -6.43 9.00
N ALA A 96 -5.00 -5.57 7.98
CA ALA A 96 -5.04 -6.02 6.58
C ALA A 96 -3.81 -6.87 6.21
N ILE A 97 -2.61 -6.51 6.70
CA ILE A 97 -1.39 -7.29 6.51
C ILE A 97 -1.49 -8.64 7.24
N ASP A 98 -1.95 -8.64 8.49
CA ASP A 98 -2.07 -9.85 9.29
C ASP A 98 -3.04 -10.84 8.66
N TRP A 99 -4.23 -10.42 8.30
CA TRP A 99 -5.18 -11.26 7.58
C TRP A 99 -4.65 -11.76 6.24
N ALA A 100 -4.04 -10.90 5.43
CA ALA A 100 -3.49 -11.29 4.14
C ALA A 100 -2.30 -12.27 4.25
N SER A 101 -1.65 -12.35 5.41
CA SER A 101 -0.55 -13.29 5.67
C SER A 101 -1.04 -14.70 6.02
N ARG A 102 -2.34 -14.88 6.29
CA ARG A 102 -2.89 -16.19 6.63
C ARG A 102 -2.97 -17.09 5.41
N PRO A 103 -2.46 -18.34 5.50
CA PRO A 103 -2.54 -19.28 4.40
C PRO A 103 -3.98 -19.78 4.21
N GLU A 104 -4.34 -20.09 2.98
CA GLU A 104 -5.56 -20.81 2.65
C GLU A 104 -5.21 -22.24 2.16
N PRO A 105 -6.15 -23.18 2.22
CA PRO A 105 -5.90 -24.54 1.75
C PRO A 105 -5.37 -24.58 0.31
N GLY A 106 -4.22 -25.20 0.11
CA GLY A 106 -3.58 -25.31 -1.20
C GLY A 106 -2.73 -24.10 -1.62
N GLU A 107 -2.63 -23.04 -0.80
CA GLU A 107 -1.76 -21.89 -1.06
C GLU A 107 -0.39 -22.04 -0.38
N PRO A 108 0.69 -21.60 -1.01
CA PRO A 108 1.96 -21.47 -0.32
C PRO A 108 1.87 -20.40 0.79
N GLY A 109 2.65 -20.55 1.85
CA GLY A 109 2.75 -19.53 2.89
C GLY A 109 3.14 -18.17 2.32
N LEU A 110 2.52 -17.10 2.82
CA LEU A 110 2.75 -15.73 2.37
C LEU A 110 2.46 -15.48 0.86
N ALA A 111 1.52 -16.19 0.26
CA ALA A 111 1.16 -16.07 -1.16
C ALA A 111 0.85 -14.62 -1.60
N CYS A 112 0.33 -13.82 -0.68
CA CYS A 112 0.03 -12.40 -0.92
C CYS A 112 1.26 -11.48 -0.89
N PHE A 113 2.44 -11.96 -0.47
CA PHE A 113 3.63 -11.13 -0.22
C PHE A 113 4.88 -11.60 -0.94
N THR A 114 5.14 -12.90 -0.97
CA THR A 114 6.35 -13.45 -1.57
C THR A 114 6.48 -13.05 -3.04
N GLY A 115 7.65 -12.52 -3.41
CA GLY A 115 7.97 -12.08 -4.77
C GLY A 115 7.39 -10.73 -5.17
N LYS A 116 6.72 -10.01 -4.26
CA LYS A 116 6.19 -8.68 -4.56
C LYS A 116 7.19 -7.56 -4.30
N VAL A 117 6.99 -6.47 -5.01
CA VAL A 117 7.76 -5.21 -4.84
C VAL A 117 6.83 -4.15 -4.26
N ALA A 118 7.28 -3.40 -3.25
CA ALA A 118 6.49 -2.32 -2.67
C ALA A 118 7.20 -0.97 -2.74
N ALA A 119 6.44 0.09 -3.01
CA ALA A 119 6.84 1.48 -2.82
C ALA A 119 5.97 2.12 -1.73
N LEU A 120 6.61 2.84 -0.80
CA LEU A 120 6.00 3.36 0.40
C LEU A 120 5.96 4.89 0.40
N MET A 121 4.88 5.43 0.93
CA MET A 121 4.71 6.87 1.14
C MET A 121 3.83 7.14 2.36
N SER A 122 3.88 8.36 2.88
CA SER A 122 3.04 8.78 4.00
C SER A 122 2.70 10.26 3.94
N ALA A 123 1.54 10.61 4.44
CA ALA A 123 1.14 11.99 4.71
C ALA A 123 0.58 12.09 6.13
N SER A 124 1.06 13.08 6.90
CA SER A 124 0.65 13.31 8.28
C SER A 124 0.55 14.81 8.57
N PRO A 125 -0.35 15.24 9.47
CA PRO A 125 -0.37 16.62 9.97
C PRO A 125 0.93 17.06 10.65
N GLY A 126 1.69 16.13 11.23
CA GLY A 126 2.94 16.40 11.91
C GLY A 126 4.11 16.74 10.98
N GLY A 127 5.18 17.35 11.54
CA GLY A 127 6.35 17.81 10.79
C GLY A 127 7.20 16.72 10.12
N LEU A 128 7.10 15.46 10.56
CA LEU A 128 7.81 14.32 9.96
C LEU A 128 7.03 13.65 8.82
N GLY A 129 5.77 14.05 8.58
CA GLY A 129 4.96 13.50 7.49
C GLY A 129 4.69 12.00 7.56
N GLY A 130 4.84 11.37 8.75
CA GLY A 130 4.64 9.93 8.93
C GLY A 130 5.89 9.06 8.74
N LEU A 131 7.08 9.66 8.84
CA LEU A 131 8.36 8.95 8.63
C LEU A 131 8.56 7.74 9.55
N ARG A 132 8.16 7.85 10.82
CA ARG A 132 8.34 6.75 11.80
C ARG A 132 7.48 5.53 11.44
N GLY A 133 6.23 5.75 11.01
CA GLY A 133 5.36 4.69 10.52
C GLY A 133 5.94 3.98 9.29
N LEU A 134 6.63 4.71 8.40
CA LEU A 134 7.30 4.11 7.23
C LEU A 134 8.44 3.17 7.61
N ILE A 135 9.18 3.48 8.67
CA ILE A 135 10.24 2.59 9.19
C ILE A 135 9.63 1.26 9.64
N HIS A 136 8.52 1.31 10.38
CA HIS A 136 7.85 0.11 10.87
C HIS A 136 7.25 -0.73 9.75
N VAL A 137 6.51 -0.13 8.80
CA VAL A 137 5.90 -0.89 7.70
C VAL A 137 6.96 -1.50 6.79
N ARG A 138 8.09 -0.82 6.57
CA ARG A 138 9.23 -1.38 5.82
C ARG A 138 9.76 -2.64 6.48
N SER A 139 9.98 -2.61 7.81
CA SER A 139 10.43 -3.77 8.57
C SER A 139 9.44 -4.93 8.48
N ILE A 140 8.15 -4.66 8.65
CA ILE A 140 7.08 -5.67 8.54
C ILE A 140 7.07 -6.31 7.16
N LEU A 141 7.02 -5.52 6.08
CA LEU A 141 6.97 -6.04 4.73
C LEU A 141 8.22 -6.83 4.34
N SER A 142 9.41 -6.35 4.75
CA SER A 142 10.66 -7.07 4.51
C SER A 142 10.70 -8.41 5.23
N SER A 143 10.14 -8.53 6.44
CA SER A 143 10.10 -9.78 7.21
C SER A 143 9.17 -10.84 6.61
N ILE A 144 8.25 -10.44 5.73
CA ILE A 144 7.30 -11.30 5.02
C ILE A 144 7.59 -11.39 3.51
N ASN A 145 8.86 -11.28 3.12
CA ASN A 145 9.38 -11.53 1.77
C ASN A 145 8.98 -10.49 0.69
N VAL A 146 8.63 -9.26 1.06
CA VAL A 146 8.40 -8.17 0.10
C VAL A 146 9.69 -7.40 -0.16
N LEU A 147 10.05 -7.19 -1.42
CA LEU A 147 11.12 -6.29 -1.82
C LEU A 147 10.64 -4.84 -1.70
N VAL A 148 11.01 -4.16 -0.65
CA VAL A 148 10.61 -2.75 -0.43
C VAL A 148 11.62 -1.82 -1.07
N LEU A 149 11.19 -1.01 -2.05
CA LEU A 149 12.06 -0.05 -2.72
C LEU A 149 12.67 0.96 -1.71
N PRO A 150 13.95 1.33 -1.88
CA PRO A 150 14.59 2.29 -0.96
C PRO A 150 13.97 3.68 -1.01
N ALA A 151 13.47 4.10 -2.20
CA ALA A 151 12.83 5.39 -2.36
C ALA A 151 11.48 5.42 -1.62
N GLN A 152 11.27 6.45 -0.80
CA GLN A 152 10.01 6.73 -0.11
C GLN A 152 9.78 8.24 -0.04
N LYS A 153 8.53 8.66 0.17
CA LYS A 153 8.20 10.09 0.31
C LYS A 153 7.27 10.30 1.50
N THR A 154 7.55 11.37 2.25
CA THR A 154 6.69 11.85 3.33
C THR A 154 6.17 13.25 3.01
N ILE A 155 4.91 13.52 3.35
CA ILE A 155 4.26 14.82 3.19
C ILE A 155 3.90 15.34 4.58
N PRO A 156 4.70 16.27 5.14
CA PRO A 156 4.39 16.93 6.40
C PRO A 156 3.25 17.92 6.23
N SER A 157 2.67 18.38 7.33
CA SER A 157 1.59 19.38 7.36
C SER A 157 0.46 19.07 6.37
N ALA A 158 0.07 17.80 6.29
CA ALA A 158 -0.83 17.28 5.25
C ALA A 158 -2.18 18.00 5.17
N PHE A 159 -2.63 18.64 6.26
CA PHE A 159 -3.89 19.39 6.31
C PHE A 159 -3.91 20.61 5.36
N GLN A 160 -2.75 21.12 4.95
CA GLN A 160 -2.62 22.25 4.01
C GLN A 160 -1.91 21.87 2.70
N ALA A 161 -1.42 20.62 2.59
CA ALA A 161 -0.56 20.22 1.47
C ALA A 161 -1.34 19.91 0.18
N PHE A 162 -2.62 19.53 0.30
CA PHE A 162 -3.45 19.15 -0.85
C PHE A 162 -4.44 20.24 -1.23
N ASP A 163 -4.73 20.34 -2.53
CA ASP A 163 -5.83 21.13 -3.07
C ASP A 163 -7.17 20.35 -3.02
N ASN A 164 -8.22 20.96 -3.55
CA ASN A 164 -9.55 20.36 -3.58
C ASN A 164 -9.64 19.14 -4.50
N ASP A 165 -8.79 19.06 -5.53
CA ASP A 165 -8.73 17.96 -6.49
C ASP A 165 -7.85 16.81 -5.99
N GLY A 166 -7.22 16.96 -4.80
CA GLY A 166 -6.37 15.95 -4.19
C GLY A 166 -4.93 15.95 -4.70
N ARG A 167 -4.50 16.97 -5.44
CA ARG A 167 -3.12 17.17 -5.88
C ARG A 167 -2.33 17.89 -4.80
N LEU A 168 -1.01 17.72 -4.80
CA LEU A 168 -0.14 18.50 -3.94
C LEU A 168 0.00 19.91 -4.50
N LYS A 169 -0.21 20.94 -3.65
CA LYS A 169 -0.06 22.33 -4.01
C LYS A 169 1.38 22.71 -4.37
N ASP A 170 2.34 22.06 -3.72
CA ASP A 170 3.77 22.20 -4.01
C ASP A 170 4.14 21.30 -5.19
N ALA A 171 4.45 21.92 -6.33
CA ALA A 171 4.83 21.23 -7.55
C ALA A 171 6.09 20.35 -7.39
N THR A 172 7.03 20.75 -6.51
CA THR A 172 8.24 19.97 -6.22
C THR A 172 7.88 18.67 -5.48
N GLN A 173 6.96 18.76 -4.52
CA GLN A 173 6.47 17.56 -3.82
C GLN A 173 5.67 16.68 -4.76
N GLN A 174 4.81 17.24 -5.60
CA GLN A 174 4.06 16.51 -6.63
C GLN A 174 5.02 15.71 -7.54
N ALA A 175 6.02 16.41 -8.11
CA ALA A 175 7.05 15.82 -8.96
C ALA A 175 7.95 14.80 -8.25
N ALA A 176 7.96 14.77 -6.92
CA ALA A 176 8.71 13.78 -6.13
C ALA A 176 7.88 12.54 -5.75
N VAL A 177 6.55 12.62 -5.82
CA VAL A 177 5.64 11.50 -5.49
C VAL A 177 5.37 10.61 -6.69
N GLU A 178 5.10 11.19 -7.86
CA GLU A 178 4.81 10.46 -9.09
C GLU A 178 5.90 9.43 -9.46
N PRO A 179 7.22 9.74 -9.34
CA PRO A 179 8.28 8.79 -9.61
C PRO A 179 8.30 7.53 -8.72
N LEU A 180 7.63 7.54 -7.55
CA LEU A 180 7.51 6.33 -6.75
C LEU A 180 6.71 5.27 -7.50
N GLY A 181 5.62 5.67 -8.16
CA GLY A 181 4.81 4.79 -8.98
C GLY A 181 5.53 4.31 -10.24
N SER A 182 6.14 5.22 -11.00
CA SER A 182 6.85 4.86 -12.23
C SER A 182 8.06 3.97 -11.96
N LYS A 183 8.77 4.21 -10.87
CA LYS A 183 9.90 3.36 -10.46
C LYS A 183 9.44 1.96 -10.04
N LEU A 184 8.33 1.87 -9.31
CA LEU A 184 7.74 0.58 -8.97
C LEU A 184 7.36 -0.19 -10.23
N ALA A 185 6.66 0.44 -11.18
CA ALA A 185 6.29 -0.19 -12.46
C ALA A 185 7.52 -0.71 -13.22
N THR A 186 8.58 0.10 -13.30
CA THR A 186 9.83 -0.27 -13.95
C THR A 186 10.50 -1.48 -13.29
N VAL A 187 10.53 -1.54 -11.95
CA VAL A 187 11.15 -2.66 -11.23
C VAL A 187 10.32 -3.93 -11.38
N VAL A 188 9.00 -3.83 -11.26
CA VAL A 188 8.09 -4.98 -11.45
C VAL A 188 8.25 -5.56 -12.86
N ALA A 189 8.28 -4.71 -13.91
CA ALA A 189 8.50 -5.17 -15.27
C ALA A 189 9.81 -5.96 -15.44
N LYS A 190 10.90 -5.48 -14.85
CA LYS A 190 12.22 -6.12 -14.92
C LYS A 190 12.35 -7.43 -14.16
N LEU A 191 11.53 -7.63 -13.12
CA LEU A 191 11.53 -8.87 -12.33
C LEU A 191 10.58 -9.92 -12.90
N GLY A 192 9.67 -9.53 -13.80
CA GLY A 192 8.74 -10.43 -14.48
C GLY A 192 9.29 -11.02 -15.80
N ASP A 193 10.49 -10.59 -16.19
CA ASP A 193 11.27 -11.14 -17.31
C ASP A 193 12.20 -12.25 -16.79
#